data_98691ab554c3722ecda5d98280705ee1
#
_entry.id   98691ab554c3722ecda5d98280705ee1
#
_cell.length_a   1.000
_cell.length_b   1.000
_cell.length_c   1.000
_cell.angle_alpha   90.00
_cell.angle_beta   90.00
_cell.angle_gamma   90.00
#
_symmetry.space_group_name_H-M   'P 1'
#
loop_
_entity.id
_entity.type
_entity.pdbx_description
1 polymer ?
#
loop_
_entity_poly.entity_id
_entity_poly.type
_entity_poly.pdbx_seq_one_letter_code
_entity_poly.pdbx_strand_id
1 'polypeptide(L)'
;AFEPIAFVDFHRRRLPASFPPMPGLVALLDHADATGLKKAVVTNANRLNTEAMLKAIGLRARFDVVVIGEECPRGKPHPDPYLLAMKALDIAPEYAIAFEDSPSGVRSATAAGAHVIGIRSSASDDTLRAAGAHTTLFDFTDPTLEALLTRPIGVPT
;
A
#
# COMPACT_ATOMS: atom_id res chain seq x y z
N ALA A 1 -9.37 -0.56 14.71
CA ALA A 1 -8.68 0.51 13.99
C ALA A 1 -7.95 -0.07 12.80
N PHE A 2 -8.11 0.54 11.63
CA PHE A 2 -7.40 0.16 10.42
C PHE A 2 -6.04 0.81 10.37
N GLU A 3 -5.04 0.11 9.86
CA GLU A 3 -3.74 0.69 9.61
C GLU A 3 -3.38 0.49 8.13
N PRO A 4 -3.62 1.51 7.29
CA PRO A 4 -3.37 1.39 5.86
C PRO A 4 -1.87 1.29 5.58
N ILE A 5 -1.54 0.36 4.71
CA ILE A 5 -0.22 0.26 4.09
C ILE A 5 -0.38 0.78 2.67
N ALA A 6 0.20 1.93 2.40
CA ALA A 6 0.16 2.54 1.09
C ALA A 6 1.40 2.19 0.29
N PHE A 7 1.20 1.87 -0.97
CA PHE A 7 2.25 1.42 -1.86
C PHE A 7 2.22 2.13 -3.22
N VAL A 8 3.41 2.36 -3.79
CA VAL A 8 3.59 2.79 -5.18
C VAL A 8 4.76 2.03 -5.80
N ASP A 9 4.51 1.25 -6.86
CA ASP A 9 5.56 0.57 -7.60
C ASP A 9 6.02 1.41 -8.78
N PHE A 10 7.31 1.73 -8.83
CA PHE A 10 7.86 2.57 -9.88
C PHE A 10 8.99 1.87 -10.61
N HIS A 11 8.77 1.53 -11.87
CA HIS A 11 9.78 1.13 -12.83
C HIS A 11 10.18 2.32 -13.71
N ARG A 12 10.89 3.31 -13.17
CA ARG A 12 11.43 4.39 -13.99
C ARG A 12 12.92 4.59 -13.77
N ARG A 13 13.66 4.58 -14.88
CA ARG A 13 15.12 4.78 -14.89
C ARG A 13 15.56 6.22 -14.59
N ARG A 14 14.65 7.21 -14.66
CA ARG A 14 14.91 8.61 -14.28
C ARG A 14 13.64 9.21 -13.71
N LEU A 15 13.67 9.53 -12.42
CA LEU A 15 12.64 10.32 -11.77
C LEU A 15 13.01 11.79 -11.86
N PRO A 16 12.04 12.71 -12.14
CA PRO A 16 12.26 14.14 -11.95
C PRO A 16 12.58 14.43 -10.49
N ALA A 17 13.22 15.57 -10.23
CA ALA A 17 13.57 16.00 -8.86
C ALA A 17 12.35 16.13 -7.95
N SER A 18 11.18 16.42 -8.53
CA SER A 18 9.89 16.36 -7.85
C SER A 18 8.79 16.03 -8.85
N PHE A 19 7.73 15.36 -8.38
CA PHE A 19 6.50 15.12 -9.12
C PHE A 19 5.34 14.97 -8.12
N PRO A 20 4.07 15.20 -8.56
CA PRO A 20 2.94 15.08 -7.66
C PRO A 20 2.72 13.62 -7.25
N PRO A 21 2.30 13.37 -6.01
CA PRO A 21 1.81 12.05 -5.61
C PRO A 21 0.51 11.71 -6.34
N MET A 22 0.13 10.42 -6.29
CA MET A 22 -1.16 9.98 -6.83
C MET A 22 -2.31 10.79 -6.22
N PRO A 23 -3.32 11.18 -7.03
CA PRO A 23 -4.46 11.96 -6.52
C PRO A 23 -5.11 11.32 -5.29
N GLY A 24 -5.32 12.13 -4.26
CA GLY A 24 -5.93 11.72 -2.98
C GLY A 24 -4.99 11.06 -1.99
N LEU A 25 -3.75 10.74 -2.35
CA LEU A 25 -2.81 10.08 -1.43
C LEU A 25 -2.49 10.95 -0.22
N VAL A 26 -2.25 12.25 -0.41
CA VAL A 26 -1.94 13.16 0.70
C VAL A 26 -3.13 13.26 1.66
N ALA A 27 -4.36 13.35 1.14
CA ALA A 27 -5.56 13.37 1.98
C ALA A 27 -5.73 12.07 2.78
N LEU A 28 -5.39 10.92 2.19
CA LEU A 28 -5.39 9.63 2.89
C LEU A 28 -4.37 9.62 4.03
N LEU A 29 -3.15 10.11 3.78
CA LEU A 29 -2.12 10.19 4.81
C LEU A 29 -2.51 11.17 5.94
N ASP A 30 -3.13 12.30 5.60
CA ASP A 30 -3.65 13.25 6.59
C ASP A 30 -4.74 12.61 7.47
N HIS A 31 -5.65 11.85 6.86
CA HIS A 31 -6.65 11.08 7.60
C HIS A 31 -6.01 10.05 8.54
N ALA A 32 -5.02 9.31 8.05
CA ALA A 32 -4.29 8.35 8.86
C ALA A 32 -3.59 9.00 10.07
N ASP A 33 -2.96 10.15 9.86
CA ASP A 33 -2.32 10.90 10.94
C ASP A 33 -3.33 11.42 11.95
N ALA A 34 -4.47 11.96 11.48
CA ALA A 34 -5.54 12.47 12.34
C ALA A 34 -6.21 11.38 13.19
N THR A 35 -6.23 10.14 12.71
CA THR A 35 -6.84 8.98 13.38
C THR A 35 -5.83 8.06 14.07
N GLY A 36 -4.54 8.41 14.06
CA GLY A 36 -3.48 7.63 14.71
C GLY A 36 -3.14 6.32 14.00
N LEU A 37 -3.44 6.19 12.71
CA LEU A 37 -3.10 5.00 11.93
C LEU A 37 -1.61 5.01 11.55
N LYS A 38 -0.95 3.89 11.70
CA LYS A 38 0.45 3.71 11.28
C LYS A 38 0.51 3.46 9.77
N LYS A 39 1.63 3.83 9.16
CA LYS A 39 1.80 3.82 7.70
C LYS A 39 3.12 3.18 7.30
N ALA A 40 3.08 2.31 6.30
CA ALA A 40 4.27 1.70 5.72
C ALA A 40 4.25 1.77 4.20
N VAL A 41 5.42 1.80 3.61
CA VAL A 41 5.65 1.51 2.20
C VAL A 41 6.18 0.08 2.09
N VAL A 42 5.59 -0.71 1.20
CA VAL A 42 6.02 -2.08 0.92
C VAL A 42 6.22 -2.23 -0.58
N THR A 43 7.45 -2.44 -1.04
CA THR A 43 7.78 -2.42 -2.46
C THR A 43 8.84 -3.45 -2.84
N ASN A 44 8.77 -3.96 -4.09
CA ASN A 44 9.85 -4.73 -4.71
C ASN A 44 10.91 -3.83 -5.38
N ALA A 45 10.68 -2.54 -5.53
CA ALA A 45 11.71 -1.62 -5.98
C ALA A 45 12.89 -1.64 -5.00
N ASN A 46 14.11 -1.43 -5.49
CA ASN A 46 15.27 -1.40 -4.62
C ASN A 46 15.23 -0.16 -3.70
N ARG A 47 16.02 -0.21 -2.64
CA ARG A 47 16.04 0.88 -1.64
C ARG A 47 16.41 2.22 -2.24
N LEU A 48 17.40 2.28 -3.11
CA LEU A 48 17.84 3.53 -3.74
C LEU A 48 16.70 4.18 -4.55
N ASN A 49 16.00 3.40 -5.37
CA ASN A 49 14.87 3.88 -6.17
C ASN A 49 13.69 4.28 -5.29
N THR A 50 13.40 3.51 -4.26
CA THR A 50 12.32 3.80 -3.31
C THR A 50 12.56 5.11 -2.57
N GLU A 51 13.75 5.31 -2.02
CA GLU A 51 14.11 6.56 -1.32
C GLU A 51 14.07 7.76 -2.27
N ALA A 52 14.59 7.61 -3.50
CA ALA A 52 14.54 8.66 -4.51
C ALA A 52 13.10 9.02 -4.89
N MET A 53 12.22 8.05 -5.05
CA MET A 53 10.81 8.27 -5.34
C MET A 53 10.10 8.98 -4.20
N LEU A 54 10.23 8.50 -2.97
CA LEU A 54 9.59 9.09 -1.80
C LEU A 54 10.05 10.52 -1.58
N LYS A 55 11.32 10.80 -1.82
CA LYS A 55 11.87 12.16 -1.80
C LYS A 55 11.26 13.04 -2.89
N ALA A 56 11.16 12.50 -4.11
CA ALA A 56 10.64 13.24 -5.28
C ALA A 56 9.16 13.64 -5.10
N ILE A 57 8.35 12.81 -4.45
CA ILE A 57 6.94 13.14 -4.12
C ILE A 57 6.79 13.88 -2.79
N GLY A 58 7.88 14.07 -2.04
CA GLY A 58 7.87 14.81 -0.76
C GLY A 58 7.23 14.09 0.41
N LEU A 59 7.11 12.77 0.36
CA LEU A 59 6.35 11.99 1.35
C LEU A 59 7.19 11.05 2.22
N ARG A 60 8.54 11.09 2.10
CA ARG A 60 9.39 10.14 2.84
C ARG A 60 9.12 10.13 4.35
N ALA A 61 8.97 11.31 4.94
CA ALA A 61 8.76 11.46 6.38
C ALA A 61 7.34 11.08 6.85
N ARG A 62 6.41 10.85 5.92
CA ARG A 62 5.02 10.50 6.23
C ARG A 62 4.83 9.04 6.59
N PHE A 63 5.83 8.18 6.34
CA PHE A 63 5.76 6.74 6.59
C PHE A 63 6.61 6.33 7.78
N ASP A 64 6.05 5.48 8.63
CA ASP A 64 6.72 4.95 9.83
C ASP A 64 7.75 3.87 9.47
N VAL A 65 7.49 3.09 8.42
CA VAL A 65 8.32 1.98 7.96
C VAL A 65 8.37 1.96 6.43
N VAL A 66 9.54 1.61 5.90
CA VAL A 66 9.74 1.31 4.48
C VAL A 66 10.34 -0.09 4.36
N VAL A 67 9.58 -1.01 3.75
CA VAL A 67 9.99 -2.39 3.53
C VAL A 67 10.33 -2.60 2.06
N ILE A 68 11.53 -3.11 1.82
CA ILE A 68 12.07 -3.39 0.50
C ILE A 68 12.08 -4.90 0.27
N GLY A 69 11.45 -5.37 -0.81
CA GLY A 69 11.32 -6.80 -1.10
C GLY A 69 12.66 -7.54 -1.21
N GLU A 70 13.69 -6.90 -1.78
CA GLU A 70 15.04 -7.48 -1.87
C GLU A 70 15.73 -7.66 -0.51
N GLU A 71 15.29 -6.95 0.52
CA GLU A 71 15.81 -7.05 1.88
C GLU A 71 15.04 -8.10 2.70
N CYS A 72 14.01 -8.71 2.12
CA CYS A 72 13.26 -9.81 2.72
C CYS A 72 13.79 -11.15 2.22
N PRO A 73 13.53 -12.27 2.93
CA PRO A 73 13.87 -13.60 2.43
C PRO A 73 13.27 -13.87 1.05
N ARG A 74 12.03 -13.41 0.81
CA ARG A 74 11.34 -13.48 -0.48
C ARG A 74 10.54 -12.21 -0.71
N GLY A 75 10.67 -11.63 -1.90
CA GLY A 75 9.86 -10.49 -2.31
C GLY A 75 8.45 -10.91 -2.75
N LYS A 76 7.61 -9.92 -3.12
CA LYS A 76 6.29 -10.17 -3.72
C LYS A 76 6.44 -11.09 -4.93
N PRO A 77 5.57 -12.05 -5.15
CA PRO A 77 4.24 -12.26 -4.56
C PRO A 77 4.19 -13.00 -3.21
N HIS A 78 5.33 -13.35 -2.64
CA HIS A 78 5.37 -13.97 -1.32
C HIS A 78 4.92 -12.98 -0.23
N PRO A 79 4.35 -13.46 0.89
CA PRO A 79 3.82 -12.59 1.95
C PRO A 79 4.89 -11.89 2.79
N ASP A 80 6.15 -12.30 2.69
CA ASP A 80 7.23 -11.88 3.55
C ASP A 80 7.33 -10.34 3.73
N PRO A 81 7.27 -9.51 2.65
CA PRO A 81 7.35 -8.06 2.81
C PRO A 81 6.21 -7.47 3.65
N TYR A 82 4.99 -7.94 3.45
CA TYR A 82 3.84 -7.47 4.21
C TYR A 82 3.85 -7.96 5.65
N LEU A 83 4.25 -9.21 5.88
CA LEU A 83 4.42 -9.75 7.24
C LEU A 83 5.47 -8.96 8.02
N LEU A 84 6.58 -8.60 7.37
CA LEU A 84 7.61 -7.78 7.99
C LEU A 84 7.11 -6.37 8.33
N ALA A 85 6.34 -5.75 7.43
CA ALA A 85 5.74 -4.44 7.67
C ALA A 85 4.76 -4.48 8.84
N MET A 86 3.88 -5.46 8.88
CA MET A 86 2.91 -5.64 9.98
C MET A 86 3.62 -5.86 11.31
N LYS A 87 4.66 -6.69 11.34
CA LYS A 87 5.47 -6.92 12.54
C LYS A 87 6.14 -5.63 13.01
N ALA A 88 6.74 -4.86 12.09
CA ALA A 88 7.42 -3.61 12.42
C ALA A 88 6.45 -2.53 12.94
N LEU A 89 5.20 -2.54 12.48
CA LEU A 89 4.14 -1.64 12.95
C LEU A 89 3.39 -2.18 14.16
N ASP A 90 3.68 -3.40 14.60
CA ASP A 90 2.95 -4.10 15.67
C ASP A 90 1.43 -4.18 15.40
N ILE A 91 1.09 -4.69 14.21
CA ILE A 91 -0.30 -4.80 13.73
C ILE A 91 -0.60 -6.25 13.37
N ALA A 92 -1.75 -6.76 13.84
CA ALA A 92 -2.27 -8.04 13.38
C ALA A 92 -2.79 -7.91 11.92
N PRO A 93 -2.61 -8.94 11.08
CA PRO A 93 -3.01 -8.89 9.66
C PRO A 93 -4.46 -8.51 9.44
N GLU A 94 -5.36 -8.98 10.26
CA GLU A 94 -6.80 -8.70 10.19
C GLU A 94 -7.14 -7.21 10.39
N TYR A 95 -6.23 -6.41 10.91
CA TYR A 95 -6.39 -4.95 11.07
C TYR A 95 -5.63 -4.13 10.03
N ALA A 96 -4.97 -4.79 9.08
CA ALA A 96 -4.18 -4.12 8.05
C ALA A 96 -4.98 -3.94 6.76
N ILE A 97 -4.86 -2.75 6.16
CA ILE A 97 -5.33 -2.47 4.80
C ILE A 97 -4.10 -2.25 3.93
N ALA A 98 -4.05 -2.96 2.81
CA ALA A 98 -3.03 -2.79 1.79
C ALA A 98 -3.63 -2.19 0.52
N PHE A 99 -2.95 -1.20 -0.04
CA PHE A 99 -3.27 -0.63 -1.35
C PHE A 99 -2.23 -1.11 -2.35
N GLU A 100 -2.68 -1.76 -3.42
CA GLU A 100 -1.79 -2.37 -4.40
C GLU A 100 -2.26 -2.14 -5.84
N ASP A 101 -1.34 -1.89 -6.75
CA ASP A 101 -1.60 -1.64 -8.16
C ASP A 101 -1.20 -2.80 -9.08
N SER A 102 -0.53 -3.82 -8.56
CA SER A 102 -0.07 -4.98 -9.33
C SER A 102 -0.63 -6.29 -8.81
N PRO A 103 -0.84 -7.30 -9.69
CA PRO A 103 -1.25 -8.64 -9.26
C PRO A 103 -0.28 -9.28 -8.26
N SER A 104 1.00 -9.11 -8.46
CA SER A 104 2.05 -9.62 -7.57
C SER A 104 1.94 -9.04 -6.17
N GLY A 105 1.72 -7.72 -6.07
CA GLY A 105 1.52 -7.05 -4.79
C GLY A 105 0.22 -7.45 -4.10
N VAL A 106 -0.86 -7.57 -4.86
CA VAL A 106 -2.15 -8.05 -4.33
C VAL A 106 -2.00 -9.46 -3.75
N ARG A 107 -1.34 -10.37 -4.46
CA ARG A 107 -1.09 -11.74 -3.95
C ARG A 107 -0.28 -11.73 -2.65
N SER A 108 0.75 -10.90 -2.60
CA SER A 108 1.61 -10.76 -1.40
C SER A 108 0.81 -10.30 -0.18
N ALA A 109 0.05 -9.23 -0.33
CA ALA A 109 -0.77 -8.68 0.76
C ALA A 109 -1.89 -9.63 1.18
N THR A 110 -2.55 -10.28 0.22
CA THR A 110 -3.61 -11.27 0.49
C THR A 110 -3.05 -12.47 1.23
N ALA A 111 -1.90 -13.00 0.79
CA ALA A 111 -1.24 -14.12 1.45
C ALA A 111 -0.79 -13.78 2.87
N ALA A 112 -0.48 -12.52 3.14
CA ALA A 112 -0.16 -12.02 4.49
C ALA A 112 -1.39 -11.82 5.38
N GLY A 113 -2.60 -11.90 4.85
CA GLY A 113 -3.86 -11.77 5.59
C GLY A 113 -4.43 -10.36 5.68
N ALA A 114 -3.89 -9.40 4.93
CA ALA A 114 -4.41 -8.03 4.88
C ALA A 114 -5.72 -7.94 4.10
N HIS A 115 -6.52 -6.91 4.41
CA HIS A 115 -7.59 -6.48 3.53
C HIS A 115 -7.00 -5.69 2.37
N VAL A 116 -7.22 -6.14 1.14
CA VAL A 116 -6.54 -5.58 -0.04
C VAL A 116 -7.48 -4.76 -0.90
N ILE A 117 -7.10 -3.53 -1.15
CA ILE A 117 -7.74 -2.60 -2.07
C ILE A 117 -6.82 -2.43 -3.29
N GLY A 118 -7.29 -2.86 -4.45
CA GLY A 118 -6.55 -2.71 -5.69
C GLY A 118 -6.67 -1.28 -6.24
N ILE A 119 -5.58 -0.72 -6.74
CA ILE A 119 -5.56 0.58 -7.42
C ILE A 119 -5.39 0.33 -8.92
N ARG A 120 -6.37 0.76 -9.73
CA ARG A 120 -6.44 0.51 -11.17
C ARG A 120 -5.60 1.50 -11.98
N SER A 121 -4.34 1.68 -11.61
CA SER A 121 -3.41 2.55 -12.34
C SER A 121 -2.73 1.86 -13.51
N SER A 122 -2.47 0.55 -13.41
CA SER A 122 -1.77 -0.23 -14.43
C SER A 122 -2.39 -1.61 -14.70
N ALA A 123 -3.33 -2.06 -13.89
CA ALA A 123 -4.04 -3.32 -14.05
C ALA A 123 -5.55 -3.10 -14.00
N SER A 124 -6.32 -3.99 -14.65
CA SER A 124 -7.78 -3.95 -14.66
C SER A 124 -8.39 -4.42 -13.34
N ASP A 125 -9.66 -4.07 -13.13
CA ASP A 125 -10.48 -4.58 -12.02
C ASP A 125 -10.44 -6.12 -11.96
N ASP A 126 -10.71 -6.77 -13.08
CA ASP A 126 -10.72 -8.24 -13.17
C ASP A 126 -9.37 -8.86 -12.79
N THR A 127 -8.28 -8.29 -13.27
CA THR A 127 -6.92 -8.76 -12.98
C THR A 127 -6.59 -8.63 -11.49
N LEU A 128 -6.91 -7.50 -10.88
CA LEU A 128 -6.63 -7.27 -9.46
C LEU A 128 -7.51 -8.14 -8.56
N ARG A 129 -8.79 -8.30 -8.90
CA ARG A 129 -9.70 -9.18 -8.16
C ARG A 129 -9.31 -10.65 -8.29
N ALA A 130 -8.89 -11.10 -9.47
CA ALA A 130 -8.40 -12.46 -9.68
C ALA A 130 -7.14 -12.75 -8.84
N ALA A 131 -6.32 -11.73 -8.56
CA ALA A 131 -5.16 -11.85 -7.70
C ALA A 131 -5.50 -11.86 -6.20
N GLY A 132 -6.72 -11.44 -5.81
CA GLY A 132 -7.20 -11.47 -4.43
C GLY A 132 -7.66 -10.12 -3.87
N ALA A 133 -7.71 -9.04 -4.65
CA ALA A 133 -8.21 -7.76 -4.18
C ALA A 133 -9.70 -7.87 -3.79
N HIS A 134 -10.04 -7.34 -2.62
CA HIS A 134 -11.40 -7.34 -2.10
C HIS A 134 -12.27 -6.29 -2.81
N THR A 135 -11.67 -5.17 -3.16
CA THR A 135 -12.27 -4.12 -3.98
C THR A 135 -11.19 -3.41 -4.79
N THR A 136 -11.59 -2.61 -5.76
CA THR A 136 -10.66 -1.78 -6.53
C THR A 136 -11.13 -0.35 -6.62
N LEU A 137 -10.18 0.59 -6.69
CA LEU A 137 -10.41 2.01 -6.86
C LEU A 137 -9.59 2.50 -8.06
N PHE A 138 -10.03 3.58 -8.69
CA PHE A 138 -9.24 4.23 -9.74
C PHE A 138 -8.01 4.92 -9.13
N ASP A 139 -8.22 5.72 -8.08
CA ASP A 139 -7.20 6.35 -7.25
C ASP A 139 -7.75 6.64 -5.84
N PHE A 140 -7.01 7.39 -5.04
CA PHE A 140 -7.40 7.70 -3.66
C PHE A 140 -8.42 8.83 -3.53
N THR A 141 -8.96 9.35 -4.63
CA THR A 141 -10.08 10.33 -4.63
C THR A 141 -11.44 9.66 -4.68
N ASP A 142 -11.51 8.35 -4.81
CA ASP A 142 -12.77 7.62 -4.88
C ASP A 142 -13.58 7.84 -3.58
N PRO A 143 -14.85 8.30 -3.69
CA PRO A 143 -15.66 8.60 -2.50
C PRO A 143 -15.96 7.37 -1.63
N THR A 144 -15.81 6.15 -2.14
CA THR A 144 -16.00 4.93 -1.35
C THR A 144 -14.84 4.65 -0.38
N LEU A 145 -13.69 5.30 -0.56
CA LEU A 145 -12.52 5.09 0.29
C LEU A 145 -12.78 5.40 1.75
N GLU A 146 -13.47 6.50 2.06
CA GLU A 146 -13.81 6.88 3.43
C GLU A 146 -14.63 5.79 4.12
N ALA A 147 -15.63 5.25 3.44
CA ALA A 147 -16.46 4.15 3.96
C ALA A 147 -15.64 2.88 4.20
N LEU A 148 -14.66 2.60 3.34
CA LEU A 148 -13.75 1.45 3.50
C LEU A 148 -12.84 1.60 4.73
N LEU A 149 -12.36 2.81 4.99
CA LEU A 149 -11.48 3.11 6.13
C LEU A 149 -12.22 3.11 7.49
N THR A 150 -13.52 3.33 7.49
CA THR A 150 -14.33 3.41 8.72
C THR A 150 -15.02 2.09 9.06
N ARG A 151 -15.03 1.10 8.17
CA ARG A 151 -15.60 -0.22 8.44
C ARG A 151 -14.82 -0.98 9.50
N PRO A 152 -15.51 -1.61 10.48
CA PRO A 152 -14.86 -2.60 11.32
C PRO A 152 -14.40 -3.78 10.46
N ILE A 153 -13.14 -4.16 10.52
CA ILE A 153 -12.65 -5.36 9.86
C ILE A 153 -13.25 -6.59 10.56
N GLY A 154 -13.68 -7.57 9.77
CA GLY A 154 -14.23 -8.83 10.31
C GLY A 154 -15.75 -8.88 10.40
N VAL A 155 -16.48 -7.86 9.93
CA VAL A 155 -17.94 -7.95 9.77
C VAL A 155 -18.22 -8.42 8.33
N PRO A 156 -18.82 -9.61 8.11
CA PRO A 156 -19.23 -10.06 6.77
C PRO A 156 -20.23 -9.06 6.17
N THR A 157 -20.12 -8.84 4.87
CA THR A 157 -21.11 -8.08 4.09
C THR A 157 -22.41 -8.84 3.98
#